data_bb3929b3d3240204d346e6e22754e225
#
_entry.id   bb3929b3d3240204d346e6e22754e225
#
_cell.length_a   1.000
_cell.length_b   1.000
_cell.length_c   1.000
_cell.angle_alpha   90.00
_cell.angle_beta   90.00
_cell.angle_gamma   90.00
#
_symmetry.space_group_name_H-M   'P 1'
#
loop_
_entity.id
_entity.type
_entity.pdbx_description
1 polymer ?
#
loop_
_entity_poly.entity_id
_entity_poly.type
_entity_poly.pdbx_seq_one_letter_code
_entity_poly.pdbx_strand_id
1 'polypeptide(L)'
;MNKLAIILVAAALAGGAALAQGQQTDAAPAQPPPGPPPMPKPVTLVDRPEAAGGEALYVEFCAMCHAPNGMGHGLLGRRMDTPDLEKRDNLPAQYVVLAARQGIGNMPAIPRGEVSDAELQAIADYLAAGPHGETP
;
A
#
# COMPACT_ATOMS: atom_id res chain seq x y z
N MET A 1 -66.23 45.04 56.59
CA MET A 1 -67.39 44.23 56.11
C MET A 1 -66.93 43.49 54.92
N ASN A 2 -66.51 42.32 55.09
CA ASN A 2 -66.08 41.54 53.98
C ASN A 2 -66.07 40.08 54.16
N LYS A 3 -66.71 39.43 53.33
CA LYS A 3 -67.02 38.01 53.40
C LYS A 3 -65.80 37.14 52.85
N LEU A 4 -65.31 36.33 53.71
CA LEU A 4 -64.36 35.25 53.32
C LEU A 4 -65.08 34.23 52.42
N ALA A 5 -64.54 34.01 51.29
CA ALA A 5 -64.86 32.84 50.46
C ALA A 5 -63.70 31.84 50.52
N ILE A 6 -63.97 30.73 51.20
CA ILE A 6 -63.01 29.61 51.26
C ILE A 6 -63.31 28.72 50.09
N ILE A 7 -62.37 28.61 49.18
CA ILE A 7 -62.41 27.68 48.05
C ILE A 7 -61.54 26.45 48.44
N LEU A 8 -62.20 25.36 48.67
CA LEU A 8 -61.56 24.05 48.83
C LEU A 8 -61.18 23.51 47.43
N VAL A 9 -59.93 23.45 47.18
CA VAL A 9 -59.40 22.75 45.97
C VAL A 9 -59.07 21.32 46.35
N ALA A 10 -59.83 20.39 45.86
CA ALA A 10 -59.56 18.97 45.97
C ALA A 10 -58.45 18.61 45.00
N ALA A 11 -57.29 18.19 45.51
CA ALA A 11 -56.21 17.68 44.71
C ALA A 11 -56.50 16.20 44.33
N ALA A 12 -56.80 15.94 43.09
CA ALA A 12 -56.86 14.61 42.52
C ALA A 12 -55.44 14.15 42.19
N LEU A 13 -54.95 13.20 42.96
CA LEU A 13 -53.71 12.49 42.62
C LEU A 13 -53.98 11.46 41.52
N ALA A 14 -53.78 11.85 40.27
CA ALA A 14 -53.74 10.95 39.15
C ALA A 14 -52.30 10.34 39.04
N GLY A 15 -52.14 9.13 39.51
CA GLY A 15 -50.90 8.35 39.33
C GLY A 15 -50.74 7.97 37.90
N GLY A 16 -49.88 8.70 37.17
CA GLY A 16 -49.43 8.34 35.86
C GLY A 16 -48.30 7.31 35.96
N ALA A 17 -48.62 6.05 35.69
CA ALA A 17 -47.60 5.06 35.42
C ALA A 17 -46.95 5.35 34.08
N ALA A 18 -45.76 5.95 34.10
CA ALA A 18 -44.92 6.09 32.93
C ALA A 18 -44.42 4.69 32.50
N LEU A 19 -45.07 4.13 31.50
CA LEU A 19 -44.52 2.97 30.81
C LEU A 19 -43.24 3.43 30.11
N ALA A 20 -42.09 3.10 30.66
CA ALA A 20 -40.82 3.20 29.98
C ALA A 20 -40.83 2.23 28.81
N GLN A 21 -41.26 2.73 27.63
CA GLN A 21 -41.03 2.04 26.38
C GLN A 21 -39.53 2.04 26.14
N GLY A 22 -38.90 0.90 26.44
CA GLY A 22 -37.53 0.64 26.05
C GLY A 22 -37.44 0.77 24.51
N GLN A 23 -36.81 1.84 24.06
CA GLN A 23 -36.36 1.94 22.68
C GLN A 23 -35.35 0.83 22.44
N GLN A 24 -35.83 -0.29 21.91
CA GLN A 24 -34.96 -1.24 21.26
C GLN A 24 -34.39 -0.49 20.03
N THR A 25 -33.21 0.07 20.20
CA THR A 25 -32.40 0.44 19.05
C THR A 25 -32.05 -0.87 18.36
N ASP A 26 -32.70 -1.16 17.25
CA ASP A 26 -32.24 -2.18 16.31
C ASP A 26 -30.83 -1.78 15.89
N ALA A 27 -29.83 -2.20 16.66
CA ALA A 27 -28.46 -2.09 16.28
C ALA A 27 -28.30 -2.95 15.03
N ALA A 28 -28.08 -2.31 13.90
CA ALA A 28 -27.71 -3.00 12.67
C ALA A 28 -26.58 -3.99 12.99
N PRO A 29 -26.61 -5.22 12.47
CA PRO A 29 -25.56 -6.19 12.76
C PRO A 29 -24.20 -5.55 12.46
N ALA A 30 -23.33 -5.54 13.45
CA ALA A 30 -22.00 -4.96 13.34
C ALA A 30 -21.29 -5.63 12.14
N GLN A 31 -20.91 -4.85 11.16
CA GLN A 31 -20.13 -5.34 10.05
C GLN A 31 -18.83 -5.93 10.62
N PRO A 32 -18.42 -7.12 10.20
CA PRO A 32 -17.14 -7.66 10.60
C PRO A 32 -16.05 -6.64 10.29
N PRO A 33 -15.04 -6.50 11.15
CA PRO A 33 -13.94 -5.59 10.88
C PRO A 33 -13.34 -5.91 9.50
N PRO A 34 -12.94 -4.88 8.73
CA PRO A 34 -12.29 -5.11 7.45
C PRO A 34 -11.11 -6.06 7.65
N GLY A 35 -11.01 -7.07 6.80
CA GLY A 35 -9.89 -8.01 6.83
C GLY A 35 -8.55 -7.25 6.68
N PRO A 36 -7.43 -7.90 7.02
CA PRO A 36 -6.12 -7.30 6.78
C PRO A 36 -6.00 -6.90 5.30
N PRO A 37 -5.31 -5.78 5.01
CA PRO A 37 -5.10 -5.37 3.62
C PRO A 37 -4.44 -6.52 2.83
N PRO A 38 -4.78 -6.68 1.54
CA PRO A 38 -4.16 -7.70 0.70
C PRO A 38 -2.64 -7.53 0.74
N MET A 39 -1.93 -8.63 0.86
CA MET A 39 -0.47 -8.60 0.83
C MET A 39 0.01 -8.09 -0.54
N PRO A 40 1.04 -7.24 -0.57
CA PRO A 40 1.62 -6.78 -1.82
C PRO A 40 2.01 -7.97 -2.70
N LYS A 41 1.60 -7.94 -3.96
CA LYS A 41 1.90 -8.99 -4.92
C LYS A 41 3.22 -8.65 -5.62
N PRO A 42 4.20 -9.54 -5.65
CA PRO A 42 5.43 -9.28 -6.39
C PRO A 42 5.13 -9.22 -7.90
N VAL A 43 5.86 -8.40 -8.62
CA VAL A 43 5.82 -8.38 -10.09
C VAL A 43 6.59 -9.58 -10.62
N THR A 44 5.99 -10.33 -11.53
CA THR A 44 6.56 -11.54 -12.13
C THR A 44 6.38 -11.53 -13.64
N LEU A 45 7.04 -12.44 -14.36
CA LEU A 45 6.86 -12.61 -15.79
C LEU A 45 5.43 -13.01 -16.18
N VAL A 46 4.66 -13.58 -15.26
CA VAL A 46 3.22 -13.86 -15.49
C VAL A 46 2.42 -12.56 -15.60
N ASP A 47 2.83 -11.53 -14.86
CA ASP A 47 2.20 -10.22 -14.90
C ASP A 47 2.66 -9.40 -16.12
N ARG A 48 3.77 -9.81 -16.76
CA ARG A 48 4.37 -9.16 -17.95
C ARG A 48 4.69 -10.19 -19.05
N PRO A 49 3.67 -10.79 -19.67
CA PRO A 49 3.87 -11.89 -20.62
C PRO A 49 4.65 -11.48 -21.90
N GLU A 50 4.65 -10.18 -22.22
CA GLU A 50 5.36 -9.64 -23.38
C GLU A 50 6.80 -9.19 -23.08
N ALA A 51 7.22 -9.25 -21.81
CA ALA A 51 8.57 -8.85 -21.41
C ALA A 51 9.61 -9.73 -22.10
N ALA A 52 10.63 -9.09 -22.67
CA ALA A 52 11.70 -9.75 -23.39
C ALA A 52 13.06 -9.09 -23.14
N GLY A 53 14.13 -9.82 -23.37
CA GLY A 53 15.49 -9.28 -23.24
C GLY A 53 15.78 -8.72 -21.86
N GLY A 54 16.28 -7.49 -21.78
CA GLY A 54 16.64 -6.84 -20.52
C GLY A 54 15.46 -6.65 -19.56
N GLU A 55 14.25 -6.40 -20.06
CA GLU A 55 13.04 -6.30 -19.24
C GLU A 55 12.72 -7.62 -18.56
N ALA A 56 12.68 -8.73 -19.29
CA ALA A 56 12.41 -10.03 -18.73
C ALA A 56 13.43 -10.40 -17.64
N LEU A 57 14.70 -10.14 -17.90
CA LEU A 57 15.79 -10.36 -16.92
C LEU A 57 15.64 -9.43 -15.70
N TYR A 58 15.24 -8.18 -15.90
CA TYR A 58 14.95 -7.28 -14.77
C TYR A 58 13.81 -7.83 -13.91
N VAL A 59 12.73 -8.28 -14.52
CA VAL A 59 11.59 -8.85 -13.79
C VAL A 59 12.01 -10.08 -13.02
N GLU A 60 12.82 -10.95 -13.59
CA GLU A 60 13.27 -12.20 -12.97
C GLU A 60 14.23 -11.95 -11.79
N PHE A 61 15.23 -11.09 -11.97
CA PHE A 61 16.32 -10.95 -11.00
C PHE A 61 16.23 -9.73 -10.09
N CYS A 62 15.52 -8.69 -10.50
CA CYS A 62 15.55 -7.40 -9.81
C CYS A 62 14.20 -6.96 -9.24
N ALA A 63 13.10 -7.25 -9.95
CA ALA A 63 11.78 -6.72 -9.61
C ALA A 63 11.27 -7.16 -8.24
N MET A 64 11.64 -8.34 -7.76
CA MET A 64 11.27 -8.78 -6.41
C MET A 64 11.61 -7.74 -5.34
N CYS A 65 12.74 -7.04 -5.50
CA CYS A 65 13.17 -6.00 -4.57
C CYS A 65 12.89 -4.58 -5.08
N HIS A 66 12.92 -4.35 -6.39
CA HIS A 66 12.90 -3.01 -6.98
C HIS A 66 11.57 -2.60 -7.63
N ALA A 67 10.63 -3.51 -7.83
CA ALA A 67 9.27 -3.15 -8.24
C ALA A 67 8.52 -2.42 -7.10
N PRO A 68 7.42 -1.71 -7.37
CA PRO A 68 6.71 -0.84 -6.41
C PRO A 68 6.39 -1.46 -5.05
N ASN A 69 6.20 -2.77 -4.97
CA ASN A 69 5.94 -3.50 -3.73
C ASN A 69 7.18 -4.11 -3.08
N GLY A 70 8.35 -3.92 -3.67
CA GLY A 70 9.59 -4.50 -3.20
C GLY A 70 10.26 -3.72 -2.06
N MET A 71 11.05 -4.42 -1.26
CA MET A 71 11.76 -3.81 -0.13
C MET A 71 12.76 -2.73 -0.61
N GLY A 72 13.48 -2.99 -1.69
CA GLY A 72 14.44 -2.04 -2.27
C GLY A 72 13.77 -0.76 -2.73
N HIS A 73 12.61 -0.87 -3.40
CA HIS A 73 11.79 0.28 -3.77
C HIS A 73 11.37 1.10 -2.53
N GLY A 74 10.87 0.43 -1.49
CA GLY A 74 10.49 1.10 -0.25
C GLY A 74 11.66 1.80 0.48
N LEU A 75 12.87 1.25 0.41
CA LEU A 75 14.06 1.87 0.98
C LEU A 75 14.53 3.08 0.16
N LEU A 76 14.46 2.99 -1.17
CA LEU A 76 14.77 4.10 -2.07
C LEU A 76 13.79 5.25 -1.89
N GLY A 77 12.50 4.99 -1.75
CA GLY A 77 11.46 6.01 -1.54
C GLY A 77 11.62 6.86 -0.27
N ARG A 78 12.47 6.42 0.67
CA ARG A 78 12.84 7.24 1.83
C ARG A 78 13.93 8.27 1.53
N ARG A 79 14.54 8.22 0.34
CA ARG A 79 15.74 9.00 -0.01
C ARG A 79 15.61 9.75 -1.33
N MET A 80 14.61 9.39 -2.15
CA MET A 80 14.42 9.98 -3.48
C MET A 80 12.96 9.95 -3.91
N ASP A 81 12.57 10.88 -4.76
CA ASP A 81 11.20 11.04 -5.24
C ASP A 81 10.80 9.96 -6.26
N THR A 82 11.75 9.41 -6.99
CA THR A 82 11.52 8.36 -7.99
C THR A 82 12.25 7.07 -7.60
N PRO A 83 11.67 6.27 -6.68
CA PRO A 83 12.29 5.03 -6.21
C PRO A 83 12.19 3.87 -7.21
N ASP A 84 11.24 3.93 -8.15
CA ASP A 84 11.04 2.95 -9.20
C ASP A 84 12.15 3.07 -10.24
N LEU A 85 12.98 2.03 -10.36
CA LEU A 85 14.14 2.07 -11.26
C LEU A 85 13.73 2.21 -12.72
N GLU A 86 12.60 1.62 -13.10
CA GLU A 86 12.09 1.68 -14.47
C GLU A 86 11.58 3.07 -14.87
N LYS A 87 11.21 3.91 -13.88
CA LYS A 87 10.72 5.28 -14.11
C LYS A 87 11.84 6.34 -14.08
N ARG A 88 13.08 5.91 -13.85
CA ARG A 88 14.22 6.83 -13.77
C ARG A 88 14.81 7.10 -15.14
N ASP A 89 15.21 8.36 -15.34
CA ASP A 89 15.92 8.86 -16.53
C ASP A 89 17.43 9.06 -16.29
N ASN A 90 17.91 8.71 -15.10
CA ASN A 90 19.24 9.01 -14.62
C ASN A 90 20.00 7.77 -14.14
N LEU A 91 19.79 6.62 -14.75
CA LEU A 91 20.48 5.36 -14.46
C LEU A 91 21.45 4.98 -15.59
N PRO A 92 22.69 5.49 -15.59
CA PRO A 92 23.68 5.03 -16.56
C PRO A 92 23.95 3.52 -16.40
N ALA A 93 24.06 2.78 -17.51
CA ALA A 93 24.26 1.33 -17.48
C ALA A 93 25.46 0.92 -16.62
N GLN A 94 26.58 1.65 -16.69
CA GLN A 94 27.75 1.37 -15.88
C GLN A 94 27.48 1.48 -14.37
N TYR A 95 26.61 2.41 -13.97
CA TYR A 95 26.23 2.55 -12.57
C TYR A 95 25.39 1.35 -12.10
N VAL A 96 24.47 0.88 -12.93
CA VAL A 96 23.65 -0.30 -12.64
C VAL A 96 24.54 -1.53 -12.44
N VAL A 97 25.49 -1.76 -13.38
CA VAL A 97 26.46 -2.87 -13.28
C VAL A 97 27.30 -2.76 -12.02
N LEU A 98 27.82 -1.56 -11.72
CA LEU A 98 28.66 -1.32 -10.55
C LEU A 98 27.88 -1.60 -9.25
N ALA A 99 26.69 -1.02 -9.13
CA ALA A 99 25.83 -1.19 -7.97
C ALA A 99 25.44 -2.65 -7.73
N ALA A 100 25.11 -3.39 -8.79
CA ALA A 100 24.79 -4.81 -8.70
C ALA A 100 25.99 -5.64 -8.29
N ARG A 101 27.18 -5.39 -8.84
CA ARG A 101 28.39 -6.20 -8.57
C ARG A 101 29.03 -5.89 -7.21
N GLN A 102 28.94 -4.69 -6.74
CA GLN A 102 29.56 -4.29 -5.45
C GLN A 102 28.57 -4.27 -4.29
N GLY A 103 27.28 -4.21 -4.59
CA GLY A 103 26.25 -3.88 -3.62
C GLY A 103 26.25 -2.39 -3.29
N ILE A 104 25.16 -1.89 -2.75
CA ILE A 104 25.04 -0.49 -2.31
C ILE A 104 24.08 -0.38 -1.12
N GLY A 105 24.57 0.07 0.01
CA GLY A 105 23.77 0.19 1.23
C GLY A 105 23.22 -1.19 1.66
N ASN A 106 21.92 -1.37 1.60
CA ASN A 106 21.25 -2.63 1.97
C ASN A 106 21.14 -3.62 0.81
N MET A 107 21.49 -3.22 -0.41
CA MET A 107 21.53 -4.11 -1.55
C MET A 107 22.80 -4.95 -1.52
N PRO A 108 22.70 -6.27 -1.45
CA PRO A 108 23.88 -7.13 -1.50
C PRO A 108 24.52 -7.13 -2.89
N ALA A 109 25.80 -7.50 -2.94
CA ALA A 109 26.47 -7.79 -4.21
C ALA A 109 25.87 -9.04 -4.85
N ILE A 110 25.57 -8.96 -6.15
CA ILE A 110 25.02 -10.07 -6.94
C ILE A 110 26.20 -10.79 -7.62
N PRO A 111 26.45 -12.07 -7.30
CA PRO A 111 27.54 -12.80 -7.89
C PRO A 111 27.24 -13.23 -9.34
N ARG A 112 28.30 -13.50 -10.12
CA ARG A 112 28.17 -13.95 -11.52
C ARG A 112 27.50 -15.32 -11.68
N GLY A 113 27.42 -16.09 -10.62
CA GLY A 113 26.71 -17.36 -10.60
C GLY A 113 25.19 -17.21 -10.53
N GLU A 114 24.69 -16.06 -10.08
CA GLU A 114 23.24 -15.74 -10.07
C GLU A 114 22.84 -15.02 -11.33
N VAL A 115 23.58 -13.98 -11.71
CA VAL A 115 23.35 -13.18 -12.92
C VAL A 115 24.69 -13.05 -13.65
N SER A 116 24.78 -13.58 -14.84
CA SER A 116 25.99 -13.49 -15.67
C SER A 116 26.30 -12.04 -16.08
N ASP A 117 27.50 -11.76 -16.56
CA ASP A 117 27.84 -10.42 -17.00
C ASP A 117 27.02 -9.98 -18.23
N ALA A 118 26.67 -10.91 -19.11
CA ALA A 118 25.82 -10.61 -20.27
C ALA A 118 24.37 -10.28 -19.86
N GLU A 119 23.79 -11.04 -18.95
CA GLU A 119 22.45 -10.78 -18.41
C GLU A 119 22.40 -9.46 -17.66
N LEU A 120 23.39 -9.20 -16.80
CA LEU A 120 23.47 -7.95 -16.07
C LEU A 120 23.63 -6.74 -17.00
N GLN A 121 24.42 -6.89 -18.09
CA GLN A 121 24.54 -5.83 -19.09
C GLN A 121 23.21 -5.57 -19.79
N ALA A 122 22.46 -6.62 -20.15
CA ALA A 122 21.14 -6.47 -20.76
C ALA A 122 20.13 -5.76 -19.81
N ILE A 123 20.15 -6.10 -18.52
CA ILE A 123 19.35 -5.39 -17.50
C ILE A 123 19.78 -3.92 -17.40
N ALA A 124 21.08 -3.66 -17.39
CA ALA A 124 21.61 -2.30 -17.26
C ALA A 124 21.25 -1.44 -18.47
N ASP A 125 21.34 -2.00 -19.67
CA ASP A 125 20.97 -1.31 -20.92
C ASP A 125 19.46 -1.03 -20.96
N TYR A 126 18.64 -1.98 -20.51
CA TYR A 126 17.21 -1.78 -20.36
C TYR A 126 16.91 -0.60 -19.42
N LEU A 127 17.43 -0.61 -18.21
CA LEU A 127 17.19 0.47 -17.24
C LEU A 127 17.74 1.82 -17.72
N ALA A 128 18.89 1.82 -18.43
CA ALA A 128 19.48 3.04 -18.96
C ALA A 128 18.68 3.66 -20.13
N ALA A 129 17.89 2.85 -20.83
CA ALA A 129 16.99 3.30 -21.90
C ALA A 129 15.69 3.95 -21.36
N GLY A 130 15.46 3.92 -20.04
CA GLY A 130 14.28 4.52 -19.42
C GLY A 130 14.20 6.04 -19.53
N PRO A 131 13.12 6.66 -19.02
CA PRO A 131 12.05 6.03 -18.24
C PRO A 131 11.14 5.15 -19.10
N HIS A 132 10.79 3.99 -18.56
CA HIS A 132 9.82 3.10 -19.16
C HIS A 132 8.41 3.52 -18.74
N GLY A 133 7.45 3.37 -19.65
CA GLY A 133 6.04 3.68 -19.41
C GLY A 133 5.44 2.88 -18.24
N GLU A 134 4.25 3.27 -17.81
CA GLU A 134 3.51 2.47 -16.84
C GLU A 134 3.23 1.09 -17.45
N THR A 135 3.73 0.07 -16.78
CA THR A 135 3.30 -1.29 -17.06
C THR A 135 1.85 -1.42 -16.59
N PRO A 136 0.94 -1.91 -17.40
CA PRO A 136 -0.48 -2.01 -17.08
C PRO A 136 -0.76 -2.87 -15.85
#